data_4892536f73811f1a3bb903872023b61f
#
_entry.id   4892536f73811f1a3bb903872023b61f
#
_cell.length_a   1.000
_cell.length_b   1.000
_cell.length_c   1.000
_cell.angle_alpha   90.00
_cell.angle_beta   90.00
_cell.angle_gamma   90.00
#
_symmetry.space_group_name_H-M   'P 1'
#
loop_
_entity.id
_entity.type
_entity.pdbx_description
1 polymer ?
#
loop_
_entity_poly.entity_id
_entity_poly.type
_entity_poly.pdbx_seq_one_letter_code
_entity_poly.pdbx_strand_id
1 'polypeptide(L)'
;MSKTLQLEDKKLMTAYTQNRELSWLKFNKRVLEEADDSTVPLCERLKFVEIFTSNLDEFFMVRVGSLLGLEAMDPKKRDNKSMMTAMEQLHAIFDKVGELYIQRDRVFAYLRRKLLEKGIGHVDIHELSKKQYEELETVFQDCILPVLSPQIIDKHHPFPHLDNKKLYISAILKGKKKLIFGIIPLPDSVSRVVYLSKDKTEFVLLEDIIEEFVDKIFTGYPVLDKAVFAITRSAEINLEEEGVEAGDYLEAMKKAIRKRRHLTPVRLEIRSQGKSIISEYLIDRYKILPEQVFSTTAPLTMDYVYGLENNITETLKQELYYTPYTPVGLEEKFHLEEGETLFNLVKKQDVLLRYPYDDFGILLQLLKEAVYNPNVLSIRITIYRVGKGHVKLMNYLMVAAELGKDVTVLLELKARFDE
;
A
#
# COMPACT_ATOMS: atom_id res chain seq x y z
N MET A 1 -27.08 -30.00 -27.48
CA MET A 1 -25.86 -29.38 -27.97
C MET A 1 -24.72 -30.37 -27.79
N SER A 2 -24.01 -30.72 -28.87
CA SER A 2 -22.93 -31.72 -28.86
C SER A 2 -21.74 -31.24 -28.05
N LYS A 3 -21.04 -32.14 -27.33
CA LYS A 3 -19.77 -31.86 -26.61
C LYS A 3 -18.71 -31.20 -27.51
N THR A 4 -18.77 -31.42 -28.81
CA THR A 4 -17.88 -30.82 -29.83
C THR A 4 -18.12 -29.34 -30.01
N LEU A 5 -19.37 -28.88 -30.09
CA LEU A 5 -19.73 -27.46 -30.13
C LEU A 5 -19.29 -26.70 -28.88
N GLN A 6 -19.41 -27.29 -27.69
CA GLN A 6 -18.92 -26.70 -26.44
C GLN A 6 -17.37 -26.58 -26.36
N LEU A 7 -16.67 -27.49 -27.05
CA LEU A 7 -15.19 -27.43 -27.13
C LEU A 7 -14.70 -26.41 -28.16
N GLU A 8 -15.40 -26.21 -29.26
CA GLU A 8 -15.10 -25.17 -30.26
C GLU A 8 -15.41 -23.79 -29.72
N ASP A 9 -16.55 -23.60 -29.03
CA ASP A 9 -16.88 -22.34 -28.33
C ASP A 9 -15.86 -22.00 -27.26
N LYS A 10 -15.36 -22.97 -26.50
CA LYS A 10 -14.30 -22.75 -25.50
C LYS A 10 -12.96 -22.38 -26.14
N LYS A 11 -12.56 -23.03 -27.24
CA LYS A 11 -11.35 -22.67 -28.00
C LYS A 11 -11.47 -21.27 -28.60
N LEU A 12 -12.65 -20.91 -29.11
CA LEU A 12 -12.93 -19.58 -29.62
C LEU A 12 -12.83 -18.52 -28.51
N MET A 13 -13.37 -18.79 -27.33
CA MET A 13 -13.30 -17.85 -26.21
C MET A 13 -11.86 -17.62 -25.75
N THR A 14 -10.99 -18.64 -25.69
CA THR A 14 -9.59 -18.46 -25.29
C THR A 14 -8.77 -17.64 -26.30
N ALA A 15 -9.19 -17.56 -27.57
CA ALA A 15 -8.54 -16.73 -28.59
C ALA A 15 -8.83 -15.23 -28.44
N TYR A 16 -9.96 -14.86 -27.82
CA TYR A 16 -10.42 -13.48 -27.64
C TYR A 16 -10.35 -12.97 -26.19
N THR A 17 -10.03 -13.84 -25.25
CA THR A 17 -9.94 -13.49 -23.85
C THR A 17 -8.51 -13.71 -23.33
N GLN A 18 -8.12 -12.97 -22.32
CA GLN A 18 -6.89 -13.19 -21.60
C GLN A 18 -7.19 -13.53 -20.12
N ASN A 19 -6.21 -14.10 -19.43
CA ASN A 19 -6.31 -14.29 -18.00
C ASN A 19 -6.51 -12.93 -17.29
N ARG A 20 -7.46 -12.90 -16.35
CA ARG A 20 -7.85 -11.66 -15.66
C ARG A 20 -6.70 -11.06 -14.86
N GLU A 21 -5.90 -11.89 -14.20
CA GLU A 21 -4.81 -11.43 -13.33
C GLU A 21 -3.63 -10.90 -14.17
N LEU A 22 -3.32 -11.56 -15.29
CA LEU A 22 -2.32 -11.06 -16.26
C LEU A 22 -2.79 -9.77 -16.96
N SER A 23 -4.09 -9.62 -17.18
CA SER A 23 -4.68 -8.38 -17.69
C SER A 23 -4.53 -7.24 -16.68
N TRP A 24 -4.74 -7.54 -15.39
CA TRP A 24 -4.56 -6.57 -14.32
C TRP A 24 -3.10 -6.10 -14.21
N LEU A 25 -2.13 -7.01 -14.35
CA LEU A 25 -0.71 -6.62 -14.38
C LEU A 25 -0.37 -5.68 -15.56
N LYS A 26 -1.03 -5.85 -16.71
CA LYS A 26 -0.90 -4.88 -17.82
C LYS A 26 -1.48 -3.51 -17.47
N PHE A 27 -2.56 -3.47 -16.72
CA PHE A 27 -3.09 -2.20 -16.19
C PHE A 27 -2.08 -1.54 -15.23
N ASN A 28 -1.55 -2.28 -14.25
CA ASN A 28 -0.58 -1.72 -13.31
C ASN A 28 0.74 -1.32 -14.00
N LYS A 29 1.12 -2.00 -15.09
CA LYS A 29 2.23 -1.54 -15.94
C LYS A 29 1.97 -0.15 -16.52
N ARG A 30 0.75 0.16 -16.98
CA ARG A 30 0.39 1.51 -17.47
C ARG A 30 0.51 2.57 -16.37
N VAL A 31 0.19 2.22 -15.12
CA VAL A 31 0.45 3.10 -13.97
C VAL A 31 1.94 3.42 -13.83
N LEU A 32 2.80 2.42 -14.02
CA LEU A 32 4.25 2.63 -14.00
C LEU A 32 4.75 3.41 -15.24
N GLU A 33 4.08 3.31 -16.37
CA GLU A 33 4.39 4.08 -17.60
C GLU A 33 4.15 5.57 -17.38
N GLU A 34 3.17 6.00 -16.58
CA GLU A 34 3.00 7.39 -16.15
C GLU A 34 4.23 7.92 -15.37
N ALA A 35 4.84 7.04 -14.57
CA ALA A 35 6.09 7.39 -13.90
C ALA A 35 7.29 7.54 -14.86
N ASP A 36 7.25 6.92 -16.02
CA ASP A 36 8.30 7.01 -17.07
C ASP A 36 8.03 8.13 -18.08
N ASP A 37 6.82 8.73 -18.08
CA ASP A 37 6.43 9.80 -19.00
C ASP A 37 7.07 11.13 -18.59
N SER A 38 7.87 11.71 -19.49
CA SER A 38 8.59 12.98 -19.25
C SER A 38 7.67 14.21 -19.23
N THR A 39 6.43 14.11 -19.69
CA THR A 39 5.45 15.21 -19.64
C THR A 39 4.82 15.36 -18.26
N VAL A 40 4.93 14.34 -17.41
CA VAL A 40 4.45 14.34 -16.03
C VAL A 40 5.51 14.99 -15.11
N PRO A 41 5.13 15.89 -14.18
CA PRO A 41 6.05 16.49 -13.20
C PRO A 41 6.78 15.47 -12.33
N LEU A 42 8.05 15.72 -11.98
CA LEU A 42 8.93 14.71 -11.34
C LEU A 42 8.37 14.10 -10.04
N CYS A 43 7.79 14.90 -9.16
CA CYS A 43 7.22 14.39 -7.92
C CYS A 43 5.92 13.61 -8.14
N GLU A 44 5.14 13.97 -9.15
CA GLU A 44 3.97 13.18 -9.54
C GLU A 44 4.41 11.82 -10.13
N ARG A 45 5.45 11.80 -10.95
CA ARG A 45 6.04 10.55 -11.44
C ARG A 45 6.48 9.64 -10.28
N LEU A 46 7.07 10.22 -9.24
CA LEU A 46 7.46 9.48 -8.03
C LEU A 46 6.22 8.91 -7.29
N LYS A 47 5.12 9.67 -7.22
CA LYS A 47 3.83 9.18 -6.70
C LYS A 47 3.29 8.01 -7.54
N PHE A 48 3.45 8.01 -8.86
CA PHE A 48 3.04 6.88 -9.70
C PHE A 48 3.86 5.62 -9.45
N VAL A 49 5.13 5.74 -9.05
CA VAL A 49 5.91 4.57 -8.59
C VAL A 49 5.33 4.02 -7.28
N GLU A 50 4.90 4.88 -6.35
CA GLU A 50 4.21 4.45 -5.13
C GLU A 50 2.87 3.78 -5.44
N ILE A 51 2.02 4.39 -6.28
CA ILE A 51 0.72 3.82 -6.68
C ILE A 51 0.92 2.45 -7.33
N PHE A 52 1.93 2.28 -8.18
CA PHE A 52 2.28 0.98 -8.75
C PHE A 52 2.65 -0.04 -7.65
N THR A 53 3.43 0.38 -6.66
CA THR A 53 3.91 -0.49 -5.57
C THR A 53 2.76 -0.90 -4.66
N SER A 54 1.95 0.05 -4.21
CA SER A 54 0.79 -0.22 -3.35
C SER A 54 -0.29 -1.06 -4.05
N ASN A 55 -0.51 -0.85 -5.34
CA ASN A 55 -1.38 -1.69 -6.15
C ASN A 55 -0.89 -3.15 -6.21
N LEU A 56 0.44 -3.38 -6.32
CA LEU A 56 0.99 -4.73 -6.26
C LEU A 56 0.79 -5.38 -4.90
N ASP A 57 0.92 -4.63 -3.82
CA ASP A 57 0.66 -5.13 -2.47
C ASP A 57 -0.77 -5.69 -2.38
N GLU A 58 -1.75 -4.89 -2.81
CA GLU A 58 -3.15 -5.33 -2.84
C GLU A 58 -3.35 -6.56 -3.71
N PHE A 59 -2.77 -6.56 -4.90
CA PHE A 59 -2.85 -7.67 -5.83
C PHE A 59 -2.32 -8.97 -5.22
N PHE A 60 -1.17 -8.92 -4.55
CA PHE A 60 -0.61 -10.09 -3.88
C PHE A 60 -1.47 -10.54 -2.71
N MET A 61 -1.93 -9.62 -1.87
CA MET A 61 -2.74 -9.95 -0.70
C MET A 61 -4.06 -10.63 -1.09
N VAL A 62 -4.71 -10.15 -2.15
CA VAL A 62 -6.05 -10.63 -2.55
C VAL A 62 -5.97 -11.67 -3.65
N ARG A 63 -5.38 -11.33 -4.80
CA ARG A 63 -5.47 -12.19 -5.99
C ARG A 63 -4.51 -13.37 -5.94
N VAL A 64 -3.25 -13.11 -5.60
CA VAL A 64 -2.26 -14.19 -5.44
C VAL A 64 -2.63 -15.05 -4.23
N GLY A 65 -3.10 -14.46 -3.13
CA GLY A 65 -3.63 -15.18 -1.98
C GLY A 65 -4.74 -16.14 -2.35
N SER A 66 -5.75 -15.67 -3.10
CA SER A 66 -6.86 -16.51 -3.60
C SER A 66 -6.38 -17.66 -4.50
N LEU A 67 -5.42 -17.40 -5.40
CA LEU A 67 -4.88 -18.46 -6.27
C LEU A 67 -4.10 -19.52 -5.50
N LEU A 68 -3.31 -19.13 -4.48
CA LEU A 68 -2.62 -20.08 -3.60
C LEU A 68 -3.63 -20.92 -2.79
N GLY A 69 -4.70 -20.30 -2.29
CA GLY A 69 -5.80 -21.01 -1.64
C GLY A 69 -6.49 -22.01 -2.58
N LEU A 70 -6.76 -21.59 -3.81
CA LEU A 70 -7.36 -22.45 -4.84
C LEU A 70 -6.45 -23.63 -5.20
N GLU A 71 -5.15 -23.41 -5.35
CA GLU A 71 -4.17 -24.46 -5.62
C GLU A 71 -4.17 -25.52 -4.51
N ALA A 72 -4.23 -25.05 -3.25
CA ALA A 72 -4.27 -25.95 -2.09
C ALA A 72 -5.57 -26.78 -2.00
N MET A 73 -6.71 -26.23 -2.45
CA MET A 73 -8.03 -26.87 -2.40
C MET A 73 -8.32 -27.76 -3.61
N ASP A 74 -8.05 -27.28 -4.81
CA ASP A 74 -8.34 -27.98 -6.07
C ASP A 74 -7.30 -27.64 -7.16
N PRO A 75 -6.14 -28.33 -7.15
CA PRO A 75 -5.04 -28.06 -8.11
C PRO A 75 -5.42 -28.31 -9.58
N LYS A 76 -6.50 -29.05 -9.83
CA LYS A 76 -6.94 -29.38 -11.20
C LYS A 76 -7.96 -28.39 -11.75
N LYS A 77 -8.50 -27.53 -10.91
CA LYS A 77 -9.47 -26.52 -11.34
C LYS A 77 -8.83 -25.54 -12.32
N ARG A 78 -9.55 -25.30 -13.42
CA ARG A 78 -9.08 -24.39 -14.48
C ARG A 78 -9.95 -23.13 -14.53
N ASP A 79 -9.30 -22.01 -14.76
CA ASP A 79 -9.98 -20.75 -15.07
C ASP A 79 -10.84 -20.92 -16.34
N ASN A 80 -12.05 -20.41 -16.32
CA ASN A 80 -13.04 -20.60 -17.39
C ASN A 80 -12.75 -19.77 -18.66
N LYS A 81 -11.80 -18.82 -18.60
CA LYS A 81 -11.41 -17.95 -19.71
C LYS A 81 -10.06 -18.36 -20.32
N SER A 82 -9.05 -18.47 -19.50
CA SER A 82 -7.68 -18.79 -19.92
C SER A 82 -7.39 -20.29 -19.96
N MET A 83 -8.23 -21.13 -19.33
CA MET A 83 -8.03 -22.57 -19.14
C MET A 83 -6.77 -22.93 -18.33
N MET A 84 -6.12 -21.97 -17.71
CA MET A 84 -4.96 -22.16 -16.85
C MET A 84 -5.38 -22.72 -15.49
N THR A 85 -4.57 -23.60 -14.90
CA THR A 85 -4.68 -23.99 -13.49
C THR A 85 -4.24 -22.83 -12.59
N ALA A 86 -4.50 -22.92 -11.28
CA ALA A 86 -4.03 -21.91 -10.34
C ALA A 86 -2.50 -21.78 -10.36
N MET A 87 -1.77 -22.90 -10.40
CA MET A 87 -0.31 -22.90 -10.45
C MET A 87 0.25 -22.31 -11.76
N GLU A 88 -0.36 -22.64 -12.92
CA GLU A 88 0.02 -22.05 -14.22
C GLU A 88 -0.17 -20.53 -14.20
N GLN A 89 -1.24 -20.03 -13.57
CA GLN A 89 -1.46 -18.59 -13.39
C GLN A 89 -0.42 -17.96 -12.47
N LEU A 90 -0.10 -18.60 -11.33
CA LEU A 90 0.89 -18.11 -10.37
C LEU A 90 2.27 -17.97 -10.99
N HIS A 91 2.77 -18.99 -11.72
CA HIS A 91 4.06 -18.90 -12.41
C HIS A 91 4.08 -17.74 -13.41
N ALA A 92 3.05 -17.60 -14.25
CA ALA A 92 2.95 -16.50 -15.22
C ALA A 92 2.87 -15.13 -14.54
N ILE A 93 2.23 -15.02 -13.36
CA ILE A 93 2.19 -13.81 -12.55
C ILE A 93 3.58 -13.48 -12.01
N PHE A 94 4.27 -14.45 -11.39
CA PHE A 94 5.58 -14.22 -10.79
C PHE A 94 6.63 -13.80 -11.82
N ASP A 95 6.65 -14.45 -12.98
CA ASP A 95 7.52 -14.06 -14.10
C ASP A 95 7.24 -12.62 -14.52
N LYS A 96 5.97 -12.28 -14.74
CA LYS A 96 5.59 -10.93 -15.18
C LYS A 96 5.87 -9.86 -14.14
N VAL A 97 5.65 -10.16 -12.88
CA VAL A 97 5.98 -9.25 -11.77
C VAL A 97 7.48 -9.03 -11.68
N GLY A 98 8.32 -10.08 -11.87
CA GLY A 98 9.78 -9.93 -11.92
C GLY A 98 10.26 -8.92 -12.97
N GLU A 99 9.66 -8.95 -14.19
CA GLU A 99 9.95 -7.96 -15.22
C GLU A 99 9.54 -6.53 -14.80
N LEU A 100 8.39 -6.40 -14.13
CA LEU A 100 7.88 -5.11 -13.66
C LEU A 100 8.74 -4.52 -12.54
N TYR A 101 9.32 -5.34 -11.65
CA TYR A 101 10.26 -4.87 -10.64
C TYR A 101 11.52 -4.27 -11.27
N ILE A 102 12.08 -4.91 -12.30
CA ILE A 102 13.24 -4.38 -13.03
C ILE A 102 12.90 -3.03 -13.66
N GLN A 103 11.71 -2.89 -14.24
CA GLN A 103 11.25 -1.63 -14.82
C GLN A 103 11.07 -0.56 -13.75
N ARG A 104 10.43 -0.89 -12.62
CA ARG A 104 10.23 0.01 -11.47
C ARG A 104 11.54 0.55 -10.93
N ASP A 105 12.51 -0.34 -10.71
CA ASP A 105 13.82 0.03 -10.16
C ASP A 105 14.57 0.99 -11.08
N ARG A 106 14.51 0.75 -12.39
CA ARG A 106 15.09 1.67 -13.40
C ARG A 106 14.43 3.06 -13.34
N VAL A 107 13.10 3.10 -13.31
CA VAL A 107 12.33 4.36 -13.26
C VAL A 107 12.63 5.10 -11.96
N PHE A 108 12.60 4.41 -10.81
CA PHE A 108 12.92 4.99 -9.51
C PHE A 108 14.34 5.58 -9.47
N ALA A 109 15.34 4.83 -9.93
CA ALA A 109 16.74 5.29 -9.96
C ALA A 109 16.89 6.55 -10.82
N TYR A 110 16.21 6.61 -11.97
CA TYR A 110 16.19 7.80 -12.82
C TYR A 110 15.56 9.01 -12.10
N LEU A 111 14.37 8.83 -11.51
CA LEU A 111 13.64 9.89 -10.81
C LEU A 111 14.42 10.41 -9.60
N ARG A 112 14.98 9.51 -8.79
CA ARG A 112 15.84 9.85 -7.66
C ARG A 112 16.97 10.77 -8.09
N ARG A 113 17.71 10.41 -9.14
CA ARG A 113 18.80 11.24 -9.67
C ARG A 113 18.29 12.61 -10.13
N LYS A 114 17.16 12.65 -10.86
CA LYS A 114 16.60 13.91 -11.37
C LYS A 114 16.12 14.85 -10.25
N LEU A 115 15.58 14.32 -9.19
CA LEU A 115 15.19 15.09 -8.01
C LEU A 115 16.40 15.61 -7.25
N LEU A 116 17.47 14.81 -7.11
CA LEU A 116 18.72 15.25 -6.51
C LEU A 116 19.41 16.38 -7.32
N GLU A 117 19.33 16.36 -8.65
CA GLU A 117 19.76 17.48 -9.51
C GLU A 117 18.99 18.79 -9.20
N LYS A 118 17.80 18.71 -8.59
CA LYS A 118 16.98 19.84 -8.10
C LYS A 118 17.23 20.15 -6.62
N GLY A 119 18.15 19.46 -5.96
CA GLY A 119 18.46 19.61 -4.55
C GLY A 119 17.42 19.00 -3.61
N ILE A 120 16.62 18.04 -4.10
CA ILE A 120 15.56 17.38 -3.35
C ILE A 120 15.70 15.87 -3.49
N GLY A 121 15.54 15.15 -2.39
CA GLY A 121 15.30 13.72 -2.48
C GLY A 121 16.17 12.82 -1.63
N HIS A 122 16.06 11.56 -1.94
CA HIS A 122 16.70 10.46 -1.25
C HIS A 122 18.16 10.33 -1.66
N VAL A 123 19.06 10.69 -0.73
CA VAL A 123 20.51 10.58 -0.90
C VAL A 123 20.96 9.16 -0.56
N ASP A 124 21.96 8.64 -1.27
CA ASP A 124 22.60 7.38 -0.90
C ASP A 124 23.50 7.60 0.31
N ILE A 125 23.37 6.75 1.31
CA ILE A 125 24.18 6.88 2.53
C ILE A 125 25.70 6.80 2.25
N HIS A 126 26.09 6.09 1.19
CA HIS A 126 27.48 5.96 0.76
C HIS A 126 28.00 7.18 -0.04
N GLU A 127 27.08 8.07 -0.46
CA GLU A 127 27.42 9.32 -1.17
C GLU A 127 27.50 10.52 -0.22
N LEU A 128 27.23 10.33 1.08
CA LEU A 128 27.29 11.39 2.08
C LEU A 128 28.70 11.94 2.26
N SER A 129 28.80 13.25 2.46
CA SER A 129 30.04 13.85 2.92
C SER A 129 30.42 13.33 4.31
N LYS A 130 31.71 13.34 4.66
CA LYS A 130 32.19 12.88 5.97
C LYS A 130 31.42 13.55 7.12
N LYS A 131 31.15 14.85 7.01
CA LYS A 131 30.43 15.62 8.03
C LYS A 131 28.98 15.13 8.17
N GLN A 132 28.25 14.94 7.05
CA GLN A 132 26.88 14.43 7.07
C GLN A 132 26.83 13.02 7.65
N TYR A 133 27.81 12.18 7.33
CA TYR A 133 27.88 10.82 7.87
C TYR A 133 28.12 10.83 9.39
N GLU A 134 29.03 11.68 9.92
CA GLU A 134 29.29 11.84 11.36
C GLU A 134 28.02 12.38 12.10
N GLU A 135 27.32 13.33 11.50
CA GLU A 135 26.06 13.85 12.04
C GLU A 135 24.98 12.75 12.06
N LEU A 136 24.88 11.97 10.99
CA LEU A 136 23.92 10.85 10.89
C LEU A 136 24.26 9.75 11.90
N GLU A 137 25.53 9.43 12.10
CA GLU A 137 25.98 8.49 13.12
C GLU A 137 25.59 8.94 14.53
N THR A 138 25.70 10.25 14.82
CA THR A 138 25.24 10.81 16.09
C THR A 138 23.72 10.65 16.25
N VAL A 139 22.94 10.97 15.22
CA VAL A 139 21.48 10.75 15.23
C VAL A 139 21.14 9.27 15.43
N PHE A 140 21.89 8.37 14.78
CA PHE A 140 21.70 6.94 14.98
C PHE A 140 21.94 6.53 16.45
N GLN A 141 23.05 6.96 17.06
CA GLN A 141 23.39 6.57 18.44
C GLN A 141 22.43 7.16 19.46
N ASP A 142 22.04 8.42 19.31
CA ASP A 142 21.27 9.15 20.33
C ASP A 142 19.76 8.93 20.21
N CYS A 143 19.24 8.77 18.98
CA CYS A 143 17.81 8.77 18.74
C CYS A 143 17.27 7.43 18.20
N ILE A 144 18.05 6.70 17.38
CA ILE A 144 17.57 5.50 16.69
C ILE A 144 17.91 4.25 17.49
N LEU A 145 19.18 4.04 17.81
CA LEU A 145 19.65 2.84 18.52
C LEU A 145 18.89 2.54 19.83
N PRO A 146 18.56 3.53 20.70
CA PRO A 146 17.86 3.27 21.96
C PRO A 146 16.44 2.72 21.81
N VAL A 147 15.79 2.92 20.66
CA VAL A 147 14.39 2.47 20.41
C VAL A 147 14.33 1.18 19.58
N LEU A 148 15.48 0.68 19.11
CA LEU A 148 15.52 -0.56 18.35
C LEU A 148 15.27 -1.77 19.26
N SER A 149 14.64 -2.79 18.69
CA SER A 149 14.40 -4.08 19.34
C SER A 149 15.03 -5.21 18.55
N PRO A 150 16.37 -5.30 18.49
CA PRO A 150 17.05 -6.36 17.74
C PRO A 150 16.82 -7.73 18.40
N GLN A 151 16.64 -8.75 17.58
CA GLN A 151 16.46 -10.12 18.04
C GLN A 151 17.47 -11.03 17.35
N ILE A 152 18.01 -11.96 18.09
CA ILE A 152 18.89 -13.05 17.59
C ILE A 152 18.08 -14.33 17.58
N ILE A 153 18.00 -14.98 16.44
CA ILE A 153 17.27 -16.22 16.26
C ILE A 153 18.18 -17.42 16.55
N ASP A 154 17.87 -18.16 17.58
CA ASP A 154 18.59 -19.37 17.95
C ASP A 154 17.63 -20.46 18.50
N LYS A 155 18.18 -21.48 19.18
CA LYS A 155 17.38 -22.56 19.75
C LYS A 155 16.45 -22.09 20.90
N HIS A 156 16.82 -21.03 21.58
CA HIS A 156 16.10 -20.47 22.75
C HIS A 156 15.17 -19.31 22.36
N HIS A 157 15.50 -18.64 21.24
CA HIS A 157 14.75 -17.51 20.71
C HIS A 157 14.22 -17.90 19.31
N PRO A 158 12.99 -18.43 19.25
CA PRO A 158 12.40 -18.83 17.98
C PRO A 158 12.16 -17.61 17.07
N PHE A 159 12.05 -17.87 15.78
CA PHE A 159 11.78 -16.85 14.79
C PHE A 159 10.47 -16.12 15.14
N PRO A 160 10.47 -14.77 15.24
CA PRO A 160 9.30 -14.00 15.59
C PRO A 160 8.21 -14.08 14.52
N HIS A 161 6.99 -13.78 14.92
CA HIS A 161 5.94 -13.50 13.94
C HIS A 161 6.23 -12.16 13.28
N LEU A 162 6.28 -12.15 11.94
CA LEU A 162 6.44 -10.91 11.17
C LEU A 162 5.09 -10.37 10.75
N ASP A 163 4.88 -9.09 11.02
CA ASP A 163 3.68 -8.37 10.61
C ASP A 163 3.65 -8.20 9.09
N ASN A 164 2.46 -8.16 8.52
CA ASN A 164 2.25 -8.00 7.09
C ASN A 164 2.77 -6.63 6.62
N LYS A 165 3.56 -6.61 5.55
CA LYS A 165 4.11 -5.39 4.92
C LYS A 165 5.05 -4.54 5.79
N LYS A 166 5.32 -4.92 7.03
CA LYS A 166 6.28 -4.22 7.88
C LYS A 166 7.70 -4.45 7.37
N LEU A 167 8.52 -3.40 7.42
CA LEU A 167 9.93 -3.48 7.05
C LEU A 167 10.75 -4.08 8.20
N TYR A 168 11.67 -4.94 7.84
CA TYR A 168 12.63 -5.56 8.75
C TYR A 168 14.03 -5.46 8.15
N ILE A 169 15.00 -5.15 9.00
CA ILE A 169 16.41 -5.29 8.66
C ILE A 169 16.88 -6.63 9.21
N SER A 170 17.51 -7.41 8.38
CA SER A 170 18.08 -8.70 8.75
C SER A 170 19.59 -8.73 8.56
N ALA A 171 20.24 -9.56 9.36
CA ALA A 171 21.67 -9.80 9.27
C ALA A 171 22.01 -11.27 9.44
N ILE A 172 22.97 -11.78 8.64
CA ILE A 172 23.62 -13.05 8.90
C ILE A 172 24.86 -12.77 9.73
N LEU A 173 24.89 -13.31 10.92
CA LEU A 173 25.92 -13.11 11.93
C LEU A 173 26.81 -14.35 12.03
N LYS A 174 28.13 -14.13 12.16
CA LYS A 174 29.08 -15.21 12.35
C LYS A 174 29.12 -15.66 13.81
N GLY A 175 28.45 -16.76 14.12
CA GLY A 175 28.57 -17.39 15.42
C GLY A 175 29.79 -18.30 15.55
N LYS A 176 30.07 -18.82 16.76
CA LYS A 176 31.24 -19.69 17.02
C LYS A 176 31.24 -20.98 16.21
N LYS A 177 30.08 -21.58 15.96
CA LYS A 177 29.93 -22.88 15.29
C LYS A 177 28.97 -22.89 14.10
N LYS A 178 28.10 -21.86 14.00
CA LYS A 178 27.05 -21.78 12.97
C LYS A 178 26.72 -20.34 12.66
N LEU A 179 26.06 -20.14 11.52
CA LEU A 179 25.45 -18.86 11.19
C LEU A 179 24.26 -18.59 12.10
N ILE A 180 24.07 -17.33 12.45
CA ILE A 180 23.00 -16.86 13.31
C ILE A 180 22.21 -15.81 12.52
N PHE A 181 20.90 -15.83 12.61
CA PHE A 181 20.03 -14.85 11.95
C PHE A 181 19.66 -13.76 12.95
N GLY A 182 20.02 -12.53 12.63
CA GLY A 182 19.59 -11.32 13.35
C GLY A 182 18.44 -10.65 12.63
N ILE A 183 17.48 -10.08 13.36
CA ILE A 183 16.34 -9.35 12.82
C ILE A 183 16.05 -8.12 13.65
N ILE A 184 15.74 -7.02 12.99
CA ILE A 184 15.40 -5.74 13.60
C ILE A 184 14.13 -5.24 12.93
N PRO A 185 12.98 -5.17 13.63
CA PRO A 185 11.79 -4.52 13.08
C PRO A 185 12.04 -3.02 12.95
N LEU A 186 11.61 -2.43 11.83
CA LEU A 186 11.66 -0.98 11.67
C LEU A 186 10.75 -0.33 12.73
N PRO A 187 11.26 0.60 13.59
CA PRO A 187 10.47 1.19 14.65
C PRO A 187 9.47 2.22 14.11
N ASP A 188 8.22 2.15 14.58
CA ASP A 188 7.17 3.09 14.21
C ASP A 188 7.27 4.43 14.99
N SER A 189 8.11 4.49 16.04
CA SER A 189 8.29 5.66 16.90
C SER A 189 9.25 6.71 16.32
N VAL A 190 10.00 6.38 15.27
CA VAL A 190 10.93 7.27 14.58
C VAL A 190 10.42 7.57 13.19
N SER A 191 10.56 8.82 12.74
CA SER A 191 10.24 9.19 11.36
C SER A 191 11.05 8.36 10.37
N ARG A 192 10.39 7.78 9.38
CA ARG A 192 11.05 7.02 8.32
C ARG A 192 11.96 7.88 7.45
N VAL A 193 11.61 9.17 7.26
CA VAL A 193 12.43 10.15 6.53
C VAL A 193 13.28 10.92 7.53
N VAL A 194 14.60 10.79 7.41
CA VAL A 194 15.59 11.49 8.23
C VAL A 194 16.30 12.54 7.37
N TYR A 195 15.99 13.78 7.62
CA TYR A 195 16.53 14.90 6.84
C TYR A 195 17.98 15.20 7.20
N LEU A 196 18.80 15.45 6.16
CA LEU A 196 20.24 15.75 6.26
C LEU A 196 20.53 17.25 6.38
N SER A 197 19.56 18.08 5.99
CA SER A 197 19.71 19.53 5.91
C SER A 197 18.61 20.25 6.70
N LYS A 198 18.88 21.51 7.08
CA LYS A 198 17.93 22.33 7.85
C LYS A 198 16.68 22.70 7.05
N ASP A 199 16.82 22.84 5.75
CA ASP A 199 15.73 23.11 4.78
C ASP A 199 14.89 21.87 4.46
N LYS A 200 15.30 20.70 4.97
CA LYS A 200 14.57 19.43 4.86
C LYS A 200 14.26 19.02 3.42
N THR A 201 15.21 19.23 2.53
CA THR A 201 15.06 18.85 1.12
C THR A 201 15.77 17.55 0.77
N GLU A 202 16.94 17.27 1.38
CA GLU A 202 17.69 16.03 1.22
C GLU A 202 17.50 15.13 2.44
N PHE A 203 17.34 13.84 2.22
CA PHE A 203 17.07 12.87 3.27
C PHE A 203 17.64 11.49 2.96
N VAL A 204 17.76 10.68 4.00
CA VAL A 204 17.96 9.22 3.95
C VAL A 204 16.78 8.52 4.59
N LEU A 205 16.54 7.27 4.25
CA LEU A 205 15.49 6.49 4.88
C LEU A 205 16.01 5.79 6.15
N LEU A 206 15.13 5.61 7.12
CA LEU A 206 15.47 5.00 8.40
C LEU A 206 16.02 3.58 8.25
N GLU A 207 15.47 2.81 7.32
CA GLU A 207 15.96 1.47 6.98
C GLU A 207 17.38 1.48 6.42
N ASP A 208 17.78 2.52 5.68
CA ASP A 208 19.16 2.67 5.16
C ASP A 208 20.14 2.91 6.30
N ILE A 209 19.74 3.76 7.25
CA ILE A 209 20.55 4.07 8.43
C ILE A 209 20.76 2.83 9.31
N ILE A 210 19.67 2.10 9.58
CA ILE A 210 19.76 0.90 10.42
C ILE A 210 20.56 -0.21 9.72
N GLU A 211 20.40 -0.37 8.41
CA GLU A 211 21.17 -1.33 7.60
C GLU A 211 22.67 -0.96 7.58
N GLU A 212 23.00 0.32 7.46
CA GLU A 212 24.39 0.79 7.49
C GLU A 212 25.05 0.47 8.83
N PHE A 213 24.40 0.80 9.93
CA PHE A 213 24.97 0.65 11.28
C PHE A 213 24.65 -0.70 11.95
N VAL A 214 24.27 -1.72 11.18
CA VAL A 214 23.88 -3.03 11.73
C VAL A 214 24.99 -3.68 12.57
N ASP A 215 26.26 -3.45 12.26
CA ASP A 215 27.43 -3.92 13.03
C ASP A 215 27.46 -3.33 14.45
N LYS A 216 26.97 -2.09 14.62
CA LYS A 216 26.90 -1.43 15.92
C LYS A 216 25.72 -1.93 16.77
N ILE A 217 24.73 -2.53 16.11
CA ILE A 217 23.55 -3.12 16.78
C ILE A 217 23.88 -4.52 17.30
N PHE A 218 24.48 -5.37 16.48
CA PHE A 218 24.86 -6.74 16.82
C PHE A 218 26.32 -6.84 17.30
N THR A 219 26.66 -6.05 18.32
CA THR A 219 28.02 -6.01 18.87
C THR A 219 28.51 -7.40 19.28
N GLY A 220 29.75 -7.74 18.90
CA GLY A 220 30.36 -9.04 19.20
C GLY A 220 30.08 -10.15 18.18
N TYR A 221 29.33 -9.87 17.13
CA TYR A 221 29.07 -10.80 16.02
C TYR A 221 29.48 -10.13 14.69
N PRO A 222 30.48 -10.67 13.96
CA PRO A 222 30.76 -10.19 12.61
C PRO A 222 29.56 -10.39 11.69
N VAL A 223 29.15 -9.34 10.99
CA VAL A 223 28.06 -9.36 10.00
C VAL A 223 28.61 -9.87 8.68
N LEU A 224 27.99 -10.89 8.10
CA LEU A 224 28.37 -11.51 6.84
C LEU A 224 27.51 -11.11 5.67
N ASP A 225 26.23 -10.82 5.95
CA ASP A 225 25.22 -10.39 4.97
C ASP A 225 24.17 -9.55 5.69
N LYS A 226 23.62 -8.55 5.01
CA LYS A 226 22.56 -7.68 5.55
C LYS A 226 21.58 -7.33 4.43
N ALA A 227 20.30 -7.20 4.78
CA ALA A 227 19.27 -6.79 3.83
C ALA A 227 18.04 -6.25 4.53
N VAL A 228 17.37 -5.31 3.88
CA VAL A 228 16.01 -4.90 4.23
C VAL A 228 15.03 -5.83 3.52
N PHE A 229 14.02 -6.32 4.23
CA PHE A 229 13.01 -7.17 3.64
C PHE A 229 11.61 -6.89 4.19
N ALA A 230 10.61 -7.30 3.44
CA ALA A 230 9.21 -7.29 3.83
C ALA A 230 8.52 -8.58 3.38
N ILE A 231 7.52 -9.01 4.15
CA ILE A 231 6.69 -10.14 3.79
C ILE A 231 5.26 -9.68 3.57
N THR A 232 4.66 -10.11 2.46
CA THR A 232 3.23 -9.90 2.17
C THR A 232 2.49 -11.19 2.46
N ARG A 233 1.36 -11.10 3.18
CA ARG A 233 0.50 -12.24 3.52
C ARG A 233 -0.84 -12.12 2.81
N SER A 234 -1.49 -13.26 2.57
CA SER A 234 -2.86 -13.27 2.04
C SER A 234 -3.80 -12.46 2.94
N ALA A 235 -4.74 -11.75 2.33
CA ALA A 235 -5.82 -11.05 3.06
C ALA A 235 -7.11 -11.88 3.12
N GLU A 236 -7.15 -13.04 2.47
CA GLU A 236 -8.35 -13.86 2.41
C GLU A 236 -8.66 -14.49 3.77
N ILE A 237 -9.86 -14.17 4.25
CA ILE A 237 -10.47 -14.79 5.42
C ILE A 237 -11.81 -15.32 4.93
N ASN A 238 -11.94 -16.65 4.85
CA ASN A 238 -13.23 -17.30 4.57
C ASN A 238 -14.10 -17.26 5.84
N LEU A 239 -14.88 -16.20 6.00
CA LEU A 239 -15.89 -16.09 7.06
C LEU A 239 -17.04 -17.09 6.84
N GLU A 240 -17.25 -17.54 5.60
CA GLU A 240 -18.33 -18.47 5.23
C GLU A 240 -18.10 -19.90 5.78
N GLU A 241 -16.84 -20.30 6.00
CA GLU A 241 -16.53 -21.63 6.58
C GLU A 241 -16.79 -21.71 8.10
N GLU A 242 -17.02 -20.58 8.78
CA GLU A 242 -17.22 -20.56 10.24
C GLU A 242 -18.71 -20.53 10.65
N GLY A 243 -19.67 -20.63 9.72
CA GLY A 243 -21.11 -20.73 10.03
C GLY A 243 -21.63 -19.55 10.86
N VAL A 244 -21.18 -18.33 10.55
CA VAL A 244 -21.51 -17.13 11.34
C VAL A 244 -22.94 -16.72 11.09
N GLU A 245 -23.80 -16.89 12.09
CA GLU A 245 -25.13 -16.28 12.11
C GLU A 245 -25.02 -14.75 12.22
N ALA A 246 -25.98 -14.03 11.64
CA ALA A 246 -25.94 -12.57 11.49
C ALA A 246 -25.74 -11.75 12.79
N GLY A 247 -25.94 -12.37 13.96
CA GLY A 247 -25.78 -11.72 15.27
C GLY A 247 -24.34 -11.60 15.77
N ASP A 248 -23.42 -12.45 15.28
CA ASP A 248 -22.04 -12.54 15.81
C ASP A 248 -20.97 -12.00 14.82
N TYR A 249 -21.40 -11.26 13.79
CA TYR A 249 -20.49 -10.79 12.74
C TYR A 249 -19.31 -9.96 13.27
N LEU A 250 -19.52 -9.11 14.27
CA LEU A 250 -18.45 -8.30 14.86
C LEU A 250 -17.40 -9.16 15.59
N GLU A 251 -17.84 -10.19 16.32
CA GLU A 251 -16.91 -11.14 16.99
C GLU A 251 -16.18 -12.01 15.98
N ALA A 252 -16.88 -12.48 14.94
CA ALA A 252 -16.27 -13.21 13.85
C ALA A 252 -15.23 -12.36 13.12
N MET A 253 -15.51 -11.08 12.84
CA MET A 253 -14.53 -10.15 12.28
C MET A 253 -13.33 -9.90 13.19
N LYS A 254 -13.54 -9.72 14.50
CA LYS A 254 -12.43 -9.61 15.47
C LYS A 254 -11.55 -10.86 15.49
N LYS A 255 -12.16 -12.04 15.44
CA LYS A 255 -11.47 -13.34 15.40
C LYS A 255 -10.73 -13.52 14.07
N ALA A 256 -11.35 -13.13 12.96
CA ALA A 256 -10.77 -13.13 11.63
C ALA A 256 -9.56 -12.17 11.53
N ILE A 257 -9.66 -10.96 12.08
CA ILE A 257 -8.53 -10.02 12.16
C ILE A 257 -7.37 -10.58 12.99
N ARG A 258 -7.66 -11.28 14.08
CA ARG A 258 -6.63 -11.99 14.86
C ARG A 258 -5.97 -13.12 14.07
N LYS A 259 -6.74 -13.86 13.26
CA LYS A 259 -6.22 -14.92 12.37
C LYS A 259 -5.36 -14.34 11.21
N ARG A 260 -5.58 -13.08 10.77
CA ARG A 260 -4.72 -12.41 9.76
C ARG A 260 -3.24 -12.49 10.06
N ARG A 261 -2.85 -12.49 11.34
CA ARG A 261 -1.45 -12.63 11.76
C ARG A 261 -0.81 -13.96 11.34
N HIS A 262 -1.60 -14.99 11.09
CA HIS A 262 -1.14 -16.34 10.77
C HIS A 262 -1.38 -16.74 9.29
N LEU A 263 -1.81 -15.78 8.44
CA LEU A 263 -2.08 -16.07 7.03
C LEU A 263 -0.80 -16.41 6.25
N THR A 264 -0.99 -17.21 5.21
CA THR A 264 0.11 -17.72 4.37
C THR A 264 0.89 -16.57 3.72
N PRO A 265 2.21 -16.59 3.78
CA PRO A 265 3.04 -15.67 3.00
C PRO A 265 2.80 -15.88 1.50
N VAL A 266 2.59 -14.78 0.78
CA VAL A 266 2.33 -14.78 -0.67
C VAL A 266 3.48 -14.15 -1.46
N ARG A 267 4.28 -13.29 -0.82
CA ARG A 267 5.44 -12.63 -1.44
C ARG A 267 6.49 -12.31 -0.37
N LEU A 268 7.73 -12.44 -0.73
CA LEU A 268 8.89 -11.93 -0.01
C LEU A 268 9.61 -10.90 -0.89
N GLU A 269 9.78 -9.70 -0.40
CA GLU A 269 10.56 -8.65 -1.04
C GLU A 269 11.85 -8.44 -0.28
N ILE A 270 12.97 -8.37 -0.99
CA ILE A 270 14.29 -8.16 -0.40
C ILE A 270 15.01 -7.06 -1.17
N ARG A 271 15.50 -6.06 -0.45
CA ARG A 271 16.35 -5.05 -1.04
C ARG A 271 17.78 -5.55 -1.07
N SER A 272 18.19 -6.08 -2.22
CA SER A 272 19.53 -6.63 -2.44
C SER A 272 19.90 -6.61 -3.92
N GLN A 273 21.20 -6.58 -4.21
CA GLN A 273 21.73 -6.71 -5.57
C GLN A 273 22.12 -8.17 -5.83
N GLY A 274 21.14 -9.07 -5.99
CA GLY A 274 21.40 -10.47 -6.33
C GLY A 274 21.01 -11.48 -5.25
N LYS A 275 21.60 -12.68 -5.33
CA LYS A 275 21.32 -13.74 -4.37
C LYS A 275 21.96 -13.42 -3.01
N SER A 276 21.14 -13.46 -1.97
CA SER A 276 21.54 -13.24 -0.58
C SER A 276 21.32 -14.52 0.24
N ILE A 277 22.21 -14.81 1.18
CA ILE A 277 22.05 -15.91 2.14
C ILE A 277 20.76 -15.70 2.95
N ILE A 278 20.38 -14.43 3.18
CA ILE A 278 19.14 -14.06 3.84
C ILE A 278 17.93 -14.57 3.05
N SER A 279 17.93 -14.42 1.72
CA SER A 279 16.82 -14.90 0.89
C SER A 279 16.63 -16.42 0.99
N GLU A 280 17.72 -17.18 0.95
CA GLU A 280 17.67 -18.64 1.08
C GLU A 280 17.14 -19.07 2.45
N TYR A 281 17.60 -18.40 3.52
CA TYR A 281 17.12 -18.65 4.87
C TYR A 281 15.61 -18.38 5.02
N LEU A 282 15.11 -17.27 4.46
CA LEU A 282 13.70 -16.90 4.54
C LEU A 282 12.80 -17.79 3.69
N ILE A 283 13.26 -18.23 2.50
CA ILE A 283 12.56 -19.21 1.66
C ILE A 283 12.35 -20.52 2.46
N ASP A 284 13.41 -21.04 3.06
CA ASP A 284 13.31 -22.27 3.86
C ASP A 284 12.42 -22.07 5.10
N ARG A 285 12.54 -20.93 5.75
CA ARG A 285 11.76 -20.61 6.96
C ARG A 285 10.27 -20.52 6.70
N TYR A 286 9.86 -19.88 5.60
CA TYR A 286 8.45 -19.65 5.24
C TYR A 286 7.88 -20.71 4.31
N LYS A 287 8.70 -21.61 3.79
CA LYS A 287 8.31 -22.66 2.82
C LYS A 287 7.59 -22.07 1.60
N ILE A 288 8.06 -20.93 1.15
CA ILE A 288 7.56 -20.27 -0.07
C ILE A 288 8.34 -20.76 -1.29
N LEU A 289 7.76 -20.58 -2.46
CA LEU A 289 8.43 -20.87 -3.73
C LEU A 289 9.52 -19.84 -4.00
N PRO A 290 10.65 -20.21 -4.61
CA PRO A 290 11.69 -19.25 -5.00
C PRO A 290 11.16 -18.11 -5.88
N GLU A 291 10.17 -18.37 -6.72
CA GLU A 291 9.54 -17.38 -7.58
C GLU A 291 8.67 -16.34 -6.83
N GLN A 292 8.36 -16.61 -5.55
CA GLN A 292 7.66 -15.64 -4.68
C GLN A 292 8.62 -14.61 -4.06
N VAL A 293 9.92 -14.70 -4.36
CA VAL A 293 10.95 -13.79 -3.84
C VAL A 293 11.34 -12.78 -4.90
N PHE A 294 11.16 -11.50 -4.58
CA PHE A 294 11.45 -10.38 -5.47
C PHE A 294 12.60 -9.55 -4.89
N SER A 295 13.73 -9.56 -5.58
CA SER A 295 14.87 -8.68 -5.26
C SER A 295 14.70 -7.34 -5.98
N THR A 296 15.01 -6.25 -5.27
CA THR A 296 14.87 -4.89 -5.76
C THR A 296 15.96 -3.99 -5.20
N THR A 297 16.25 -2.89 -5.87
CA THR A 297 17.14 -1.81 -5.41
C THR A 297 16.37 -0.58 -4.94
N ALA A 298 15.10 -0.45 -5.31
CA ALA A 298 14.22 0.62 -4.83
C ALA A 298 13.73 0.33 -3.40
N PRO A 299 13.28 1.35 -2.65
CA PRO A 299 12.60 1.13 -1.37
C PRO A 299 11.41 0.19 -1.52
N LEU A 300 11.23 -0.70 -0.53
CA LEU A 300 10.17 -1.73 -0.57
C LEU A 300 8.77 -1.14 -0.42
N THR A 301 8.63 -0.06 0.35
CA THR A 301 7.41 0.76 0.45
C THR A 301 7.76 2.19 0.14
N MET A 302 6.84 2.96 -0.43
CA MET A 302 7.14 4.30 -0.93
C MET A 302 6.13 5.37 -0.45
N ASP A 303 5.33 5.08 0.55
CA ASP A 303 4.35 5.97 1.16
C ASP A 303 4.92 7.31 1.65
N TYR A 304 6.23 7.33 1.98
CA TYR A 304 6.94 8.55 2.37
C TYR A 304 6.91 9.65 1.29
N VAL A 305 6.70 9.31 0.02
CA VAL A 305 6.70 10.28 -1.09
C VAL A 305 5.59 11.31 -0.97
N TYR A 306 4.47 10.96 -0.34
CA TYR A 306 3.35 11.89 -0.11
C TYR A 306 3.69 12.98 0.92
N GLY A 307 4.67 12.74 1.79
CA GLY A 307 5.12 13.72 2.78
C GLY A 307 6.15 14.73 2.27
N LEU A 308 6.77 14.47 1.12
CA LEU A 308 7.86 15.32 0.59
C LEU A 308 7.38 16.73 0.26
N GLU A 309 6.16 16.88 -0.23
CA GLU A 309 5.56 18.16 -0.61
C GLU A 309 5.59 19.21 0.51
N ASN A 310 5.50 18.77 1.77
CA ASN A 310 5.45 19.67 2.93
C ASN A 310 6.73 20.50 3.14
N ASN A 311 7.86 20.07 2.58
CA ASN A 311 9.16 20.72 2.78
C ASN A 311 9.69 21.36 1.49
N ILE A 312 8.93 21.39 0.42
CA ILE A 312 9.30 21.96 -0.87
C ILE A 312 8.76 23.38 -0.97
N THR A 313 9.59 24.32 -1.46
CA THR A 313 9.18 25.72 -1.66
C THR A 313 8.09 25.83 -2.74
N GLU A 314 7.24 26.87 -2.66
CA GLU A 314 6.14 27.04 -3.62
C GLU A 314 6.63 27.14 -5.08
N THR A 315 7.80 27.74 -5.31
CA THR A 315 8.40 27.83 -6.64
C THR A 315 8.74 26.45 -7.21
N LEU A 316 9.32 25.57 -6.38
CA LEU A 316 9.63 24.19 -6.78
C LEU A 316 8.39 23.33 -6.89
N LYS A 317 7.36 23.58 -6.09
CA LYS A 317 6.07 22.87 -6.23
C LYS A 317 5.44 23.11 -7.60
N GLN A 318 5.46 24.32 -8.10
CA GLN A 318 4.93 24.64 -9.43
C GLN A 318 5.66 23.91 -10.56
N GLU A 319 6.93 23.55 -10.38
CA GLU A 319 7.71 22.78 -11.35
C GLU A 319 7.53 21.27 -11.18
N LEU A 320 7.43 20.78 -9.94
CA LEU A 320 7.56 19.37 -9.60
C LEU A 320 6.23 18.65 -9.39
N TYR A 321 5.13 19.40 -9.24
CA TYR A 321 3.77 18.87 -9.06
C TYR A 321 2.80 19.49 -10.06
N TYR A 322 1.70 18.80 -10.28
CA TYR A 322 0.57 19.42 -10.97
C TYR A 322 0.00 20.57 -10.15
N THR A 323 -0.48 21.60 -10.83
CA THR A 323 -1.28 22.63 -10.15
C THR A 323 -2.52 21.97 -9.52
N PRO A 324 -2.75 22.14 -8.20
CA PRO A 324 -3.91 21.55 -7.55
C PRO A 324 -5.21 22.01 -8.21
N TYR A 325 -6.09 21.07 -8.53
CA TYR A 325 -7.42 21.40 -9.01
C TYR A 325 -8.29 21.89 -7.84
N THR A 326 -8.93 23.04 -8.02
CA THR A 326 -9.91 23.57 -7.06
C THR A 326 -11.29 23.14 -7.50
N PRO A 327 -12.01 22.31 -6.74
CA PRO A 327 -13.36 21.90 -7.08
C PRO A 327 -14.30 23.11 -7.14
N VAL A 328 -15.26 23.07 -8.07
CA VAL A 328 -16.27 24.12 -8.24
C VAL A 328 -17.18 24.17 -7.01
N GLY A 329 -17.17 25.29 -6.32
CA GLY A 329 -17.95 25.52 -5.11
C GLY A 329 -19.42 25.80 -5.39
N LEU A 330 -20.20 25.91 -4.29
CA LEU A 330 -21.62 26.13 -4.34
C LEU A 330 -22.02 27.41 -5.11
N GLU A 331 -21.36 28.52 -4.78
CA GLU A 331 -21.67 29.85 -5.34
C GLU A 331 -21.33 29.93 -6.84
N GLU A 332 -20.26 29.28 -7.24
CA GLU A 332 -19.84 29.24 -8.65
C GLU A 332 -20.74 28.32 -9.48
N LYS A 333 -21.17 27.17 -8.91
CA LYS A 333 -21.99 26.19 -9.62
C LYS A 333 -23.48 26.62 -9.69
N PHE A 334 -23.99 27.19 -8.62
CA PHE A 334 -25.39 27.57 -8.47
C PHE A 334 -25.48 29.01 -8.01
N HIS A 335 -26.06 29.86 -8.84
CA HIS A 335 -26.35 31.25 -8.48
C HIS A 335 -27.60 31.28 -7.60
N LEU A 336 -27.42 30.99 -6.31
CA LEU A 336 -28.51 31.07 -5.34
C LEU A 336 -28.84 32.54 -5.05
N GLU A 337 -30.13 32.88 -4.99
CA GLU A 337 -30.59 34.20 -4.52
C GLU A 337 -30.32 34.35 -3.02
N GLU A 338 -30.27 35.60 -2.54
CA GLU A 338 -30.06 35.86 -1.10
C GLU A 338 -31.18 35.21 -0.26
N GLY A 339 -30.78 34.32 0.65
CA GLY A 339 -31.70 33.52 1.47
C GLY A 339 -32.25 32.26 0.81
N GLU A 340 -31.88 31.95 -0.42
CA GLU A 340 -32.21 30.67 -1.06
C GLU A 340 -31.37 29.54 -0.51
N THR A 341 -31.99 28.39 -0.28
CA THR A 341 -31.29 27.16 0.22
C THR A 341 -31.14 26.13 -0.89
N LEU A 342 -30.16 25.26 -0.74
CA LEU A 342 -30.02 24.09 -1.62
C LEU A 342 -31.28 23.23 -1.62
N PHE A 343 -31.96 23.14 -0.50
CA PHE A 343 -33.22 22.41 -0.38
C PHE A 343 -34.30 22.98 -1.29
N ASN A 344 -34.37 24.31 -1.41
CA ASN A 344 -35.30 24.98 -2.32
C ASN A 344 -34.91 24.79 -3.79
N LEU A 345 -33.62 24.81 -4.10
CA LEU A 345 -33.09 24.51 -5.44
C LEU A 345 -33.49 23.11 -5.89
N VAL A 346 -33.21 22.08 -5.06
CA VAL A 346 -33.50 20.66 -5.38
C VAL A 346 -35.02 20.42 -5.55
N LYS A 347 -35.90 21.23 -4.92
CA LYS A 347 -37.34 21.18 -5.17
C LYS A 347 -37.76 21.75 -6.52
N LYS A 348 -36.99 22.69 -7.05
CA LYS A 348 -37.27 23.35 -8.33
C LYS A 348 -36.72 22.57 -9.54
N GLN A 349 -35.57 21.93 -9.39
CA GLN A 349 -34.90 21.26 -10.47
C GLN A 349 -33.99 20.11 -9.99
N ASP A 350 -33.63 19.20 -10.90
CA ASP A 350 -32.62 18.19 -10.66
C ASP A 350 -31.23 18.84 -10.54
N VAL A 351 -30.43 18.36 -9.58
CA VAL A 351 -29.08 18.82 -9.32
C VAL A 351 -28.11 17.67 -9.53
N LEU A 352 -27.19 17.86 -10.49
CA LEU A 352 -26.11 16.91 -10.76
C LEU A 352 -24.80 17.42 -10.17
N LEU A 353 -24.18 16.63 -9.30
CA LEU A 353 -22.83 16.84 -8.77
C LEU A 353 -21.86 15.82 -9.36
N ARG A 354 -20.71 16.28 -9.84
CA ARG A 354 -19.70 15.49 -10.52
C ARG A 354 -18.39 15.55 -9.73
N TYR A 355 -18.17 14.60 -8.85
CA TYR A 355 -16.93 14.48 -8.09
C TYR A 355 -15.78 13.90 -8.93
N PRO A 356 -14.54 14.35 -8.71
CA PRO A 356 -14.04 15.34 -7.75
C PRO A 356 -14.08 16.78 -8.27
N TYR A 357 -14.76 17.07 -9.37
CA TYR A 357 -14.76 18.38 -10.02
C TYR A 357 -15.69 19.38 -9.33
N ASP A 358 -16.76 18.92 -8.71
CA ASP A 358 -17.62 19.72 -7.85
C ASP A 358 -17.24 19.52 -6.38
N ASP A 359 -17.34 20.56 -5.56
CA ASP A 359 -16.98 20.48 -4.15
C ASP A 359 -17.95 19.58 -3.38
N PHE A 360 -17.41 18.63 -2.63
CA PHE A 360 -18.18 17.76 -1.73
C PHE A 360 -18.89 18.56 -0.63
N GLY A 361 -18.39 19.76 -0.31
CA GLY A 361 -19.03 20.72 0.58
C GLY A 361 -20.47 21.05 0.21
N ILE A 362 -20.85 20.95 -1.07
CA ILE A 362 -22.22 21.15 -1.56
C ILE A 362 -23.17 20.10 -0.95
N LEU A 363 -22.76 18.83 -0.96
CA LEU A 363 -23.54 17.75 -0.33
C LEU A 363 -23.60 17.93 1.19
N LEU A 364 -22.49 18.32 1.82
CA LEU A 364 -22.47 18.58 3.26
C LEU A 364 -23.37 19.75 3.65
N GLN A 365 -23.46 20.78 2.81
CA GLN A 365 -24.38 21.91 3.03
C GLN A 365 -25.85 21.44 2.93
N LEU A 366 -26.19 20.65 1.90
CA LEU A 366 -27.55 20.09 1.78
C LEU A 366 -27.91 19.23 3.01
N LEU A 367 -26.98 18.41 3.46
CA LEU A 367 -27.17 17.59 4.66
C LEU A 367 -27.36 18.47 5.91
N LYS A 368 -26.55 19.51 6.08
CA LYS A 368 -26.69 20.47 7.17
C LYS A 368 -28.05 21.12 7.15
N GLU A 369 -28.54 21.56 5.99
CA GLU A 369 -29.89 22.13 5.84
C GLU A 369 -30.95 21.08 6.21
N ALA A 370 -30.81 19.83 5.77
CA ALA A 370 -31.72 18.75 6.11
C ALA A 370 -31.78 18.46 7.62
N VAL A 371 -30.65 18.56 8.33
CA VAL A 371 -30.57 18.38 9.79
C VAL A 371 -31.50 19.36 10.52
N TYR A 372 -31.45 20.64 10.15
CA TYR A 372 -32.18 21.70 10.86
C TYR A 372 -33.56 22.00 10.26
N ASN A 373 -33.89 21.45 9.08
CA ASN A 373 -35.19 21.67 8.46
C ASN A 373 -36.29 20.81 9.14
N PRO A 374 -37.33 21.42 9.77
CA PRO A 374 -38.36 20.66 10.47
C PRO A 374 -39.24 19.79 9.54
N ASN A 375 -39.25 20.07 8.24
CA ASN A 375 -40.00 19.30 7.24
C ASN A 375 -39.29 18.06 6.78
N VAL A 376 -38.01 17.86 7.14
CA VAL A 376 -37.26 16.65 6.87
C VAL A 376 -37.49 15.68 8.02
N LEU A 377 -38.15 14.56 7.72
CA LEU A 377 -38.52 13.54 8.71
C LEU A 377 -37.46 12.44 8.80
N SER A 378 -36.84 12.10 7.66
CA SER A 378 -35.85 11.03 7.62
C SER A 378 -34.69 11.37 6.70
N ILE A 379 -33.49 10.82 7.04
CA ILE A 379 -32.27 10.87 6.24
C ILE A 379 -31.79 9.44 6.03
N ARG A 380 -31.63 9.02 4.78
CA ARG A 380 -31.14 7.70 4.43
C ARG A 380 -29.92 7.83 3.53
N ILE A 381 -28.81 7.19 3.92
CA ILE A 381 -27.56 7.31 3.21
C ILE A 381 -26.83 5.96 3.15
N THR A 382 -26.23 5.66 2.00
CA THR A 382 -25.30 4.55 1.85
C THR A 382 -23.88 5.10 1.73
N ILE A 383 -22.98 4.63 2.58
CA ILE A 383 -21.58 5.04 2.62
C ILE A 383 -20.73 3.81 2.38
N TYR A 384 -19.96 3.82 1.28
CA TYR A 384 -19.06 2.72 0.97
C TYR A 384 -17.80 2.76 1.85
N ARG A 385 -17.24 3.96 2.07
CA ARG A 385 -16.04 4.21 2.89
C ARG A 385 -16.22 5.41 3.81
N VAL A 386 -15.90 5.23 5.07
CA VAL A 386 -15.78 6.32 6.04
C VAL A 386 -14.30 6.67 6.20
N GLY A 387 -13.73 7.41 5.25
CA GLY A 387 -12.34 7.86 5.34
C GLY A 387 -12.12 8.91 6.44
N LYS A 388 -10.85 9.13 6.82
CA LYS A 388 -10.45 10.12 7.86
C LYS A 388 -11.01 11.53 7.65
N GLY A 389 -11.40 11.89 6.42
CA GLY A 389 -11.98 13.21 6.06
C GLY A 389 -13.49 13.37 6.28
N HIS A 390 -14.23 12.31 6.58
CA HIS A 390 -15.71 12.34 6.63
C HIS A 390 -16.32 12.59 8.01
N VAL A 391 -15.55 13.08 8.95
CA VAL A 391 -16.00 13.40 10.32
C VAL A 391 -17.21 14.34 10.31
N LYS A 392 -17.25 15.36 9.42
CA LYS A 392 -18.36 16.30 9.30
C LYS A 392 -19.67 15.62 8.86
N LEU A 393 -19.59 14.68 7.92
CA LEU A 393 -20.75 13.90 7.46
C LEU A 393 -21.37 13.12 8.62
N MET A 394 -20.54 12.39 9.37
CA MET A 394 -21.00 11.58 10.50
C MET A 394 -21.58 12.45 11.61
N ASN A 395 -20.94 13.59 11.92
CA ASN A 395 -21.46 14.53 12.91
C ASN A 395 -22.86 15.07 12.54
N TYR A 396 -23.09 15.44 11.28
CA TYR A 396 -24.42 15.88 10.85
C TYR A 396 -25.47 14.77 10.99
N LEU A 397 -25.14 13.52 10.68
CA LEU A 397 -26.06 12.40 10.83
C LEU A 397 -26.40 12.13 12.32
N MET A 398 -25.39 12.22 13.20
CA MET A 398 -25.61 12.10 14.66
C MET A 398 -26.52 13.23 15.18
N VAL A 399 -26.23 14.48 14.82
CA VAL A 399 -27.08 15.63 15.22
C VAL A 399 -28.49 15.47 14.68
N ALA A 400 -28.68 14.99 13.45
CA ALA A 400 -30.00 14.72 12.91
C ALA A 400 -30.80 13.72 13.77
N ALA A 401 -30.16 12.63 14.19
CA ALA A 401 -30.77 11.62 15.06
C ALA A 401 -31.10 12.20 16.45
N GLU A 402 -30.19 12.98 17.04
CA GLU A 402 -30.43 13.68 18.32
C GLU A 402 -31.62 14.68 18.25
N LEU A 403 -31.81 15.29 17.09
CA LEU A 403 -32.98 16.18 16.84
C LEU A 403 -34.28 15.40 16.53
N GLY A 404 -34.27 14.07 16.67
CA GLY A 404 -35.44 13.21 16.53
C GLY A 404 -35.81 12.83 15.10
N LYS A 405 -34.90 12.98 14.12
CA LYS A 405 -35.11 12.52 12.75
C LYS A 405 -34.84 11.02 12.65
N ASP A 406 -35.53 10.33 11.74
CA ASP A 406 -35.24 8.93 11.39
C ASP A 406 -33.99 8.90 10.50
N VAL A 407 -32.86 8.40 11.04
CA VAL A 407 -31.58 8.35 10.34
C VAL A 407 -31.18 6.88 10.09
N THR A 408 -31.12 6.50 8.82
CA THR A 408 -30.67 5.17 8.39
C THR A 408 -29.36 5.29 7.61
N VAL A 409 -28.30 4.63 8.10
CA VAL A 409 -27.00 4.61 7.45
C VAL A 409 -26.64 3.18 7.09
N LEU A 410 -26.41 2.90 5.80
CA LEU A 410 -25.88 1.63 5.33
C LEU A 410 -24.37 1.77 5.10
N LEU A 411 -23.58 0.98 5.83
CA LEU A 411 -22.12 0.94 5.71
C LEU A 411 -21.67 -0.40 5.12
N GLU A 412 -20.69 -0.36 4.20
CA GLU A 412 -20.05 -1.56 3.68
C GLU A 412 -18.92 -2.00 4.61
N LEU A 413 -19.16 -3.08 5.36
CA LEU A 413 -18.19 -3.62 6.34
C LEU A 413 -17.11 -4.49 5.69
N LYS A 414 -17.32 -4.97 4.47
CA LYS A 414 -16.33 -5.74 3.70
C LYS A 414 -15.57 -4.89 2.68
N ALA A 415 -15.68 -3.56 2.80
CA ALA A 415 -14.89 -2.68 1.98
C ALA A 415 -13.38 -2.93 2.23
N ARG A 416 -12.53 -2.73 1.21
CA ARG A 416 -11.16 -3.24 1.20
C ARG A 416 -10.19 -2.26 1.84
N PHE A 417 -9.29 -2.79 2.66
CA PHE A 417 -7.97 -2.30 3.07
C PHE A 417 -7.88 -1.26 4.18
N ASP A 418 -8.68 -0.20 4.25
CA ASP A 418 -8.50 0.87 5.24
C ASP A 418 -9.79 1.21 6.01
N GLU A 419 -10.77 0.36 5.93
CA GLU A 419 -12.08 0.57 6.55
C GLU A 419 -12.28 -0.18 7.85
#